data_33419fbb2902a0d7af028d61d81ba6ba
#
_entry.id   33419fbb2902a0d7af028d61d81ba6ba
#
_cell.length_a   1.000
_cell.length_b   1.000
_cell.length_c   1.000
_cell.angle_alpha   90.00
_cell.angle_beta   90.00
_cell.angle_gamma   90.00
#
_symmetry.space_group_name_H-M   'P 1'
#
loop_
_entity.id
_entity.type
_entity.pdbx_description
1 polymer ?
#
loop_
_entity_poly.entity_id
_entity_poly.type
_entity_poly.pdbx_seq_one_letter_code
_entity_poly.pdbx_strand_id
1 'polypeptide(L)'
;MQERNVIERIPTDEHFLLIKQWGFGFWSDMEDVQSKLLLAEITNRHPIVFWGKESLYSVGENFNSFEQYFLPISDFSPSDLINDQYTYYPPIWNSSNIFQTDPIRFSRVYRDVPSLINCDANVLVSDVHHFMHQLIPWIKEDHPAYGLSEEEVHRYIINKYIRLQPDIANEIDEFYYTHMQTSPILAVHVRAGVKLNEHPNWREVIGQYPYEINEYLKNNPSAHIFLLTDDEAVLEQFKQMYGNILIYTDCTRKTIYDLELCLKAFPDGRRKGIEIIKDTYLACKCDYYIGNWSSNVSRAVSRLKTWEDNKIKMFIIII
;
A
#
# COMPACT_ATOMS: atom_id res chain seq x y z
N MET A 1 -22.69 -3.36 41.47
CA MET A 1 -23.39 -3.71 40.23
C MET A 1 -22.32 -4.30 39.33
N GLN A 2 -22.36 -5.62 39.12
CA GLN A 2 -21.48 -6.32 38.18
C GLN A 2 -22.02 -6.11 36.79
N GLU A 3 -21.30 -5.38 35.95
CA GLU A 3 -21.54 -5.39 34.49
C GLU A 3 -21.29 -6.80 33.99
N ARG A 4 -22.34 -7.46 33.56
CA ARG A 4 -22.26 -8.68 32.78
C ARG A 4 -21.76 -8.28 31.39
N ASN A 5 -20.50 -8.56 31.11
CA ASN A 5 -20.03 -8.67 29.73
C ASN A 5 -20.82 -9.77 29.04
N VAL A 6 -21.85 -9.39 28.30
CA VAL A 6 -22.53 -10.28 27.37
C VAL A 6 -21.55 -10.46 26.22
N ILE A 7 -20.81 -11.56 26.21
CA ILE A 7 -20.11 -12.01 25.01
C ILE A 7 -21.22 -12.46 24.05
N GLU A 8 -21.62 -11.56 23.15
CA GLU A 8 -22.46 -11.94 22.01
C GLU A 8 -21.69 -12.99 21.23
N ARG A 9 -22.22 -14.21 21.17
CA ARG A 9 -21.62 -15.29 20.37
C ARG A 9 -21.85 -14.96 18.91
N ILE A 10 -20.74 -14.81 18.16
CA ILE A 10 -20.80 -14.69 16.69
C ILE A 10 -21.47 -15.95 16.13
N PRO A 11 -22.48 -15.80 15.24
CA PRO A 11 -23.11 -16.95 14.62
C PRO A 11 -22.10 -17.84 13.90
N THR A 12 -22.31 -19.15 13.91
CA THR A 12 -21.40 -20.12 13.25
C THR A 12 -21.48 -20.10 11.72
N ASP A 13 -22.43 -19.35 11.17
CA ASP A 13 -22.64 -19.14 9.74
C ASP A 13 -21.89 -17.91 9.18
N GLU A 14 -21.19 -17.14 10.02
CA GLU A 14 -20.35 -16.04 9.57
C GLU A 14 -19.11 -16.53 8.82
N HIS A 15 -18.77 -15.80 7.76
CA HIS A 15 -17.63 -16.11 6.91
C HIS A 15 -16.65 -14.94 6.90
N PHE A 16 -15.38 -15.21 7.21
CA PHE A 16 -14.32 -14.23 7.33
C PHE A 16 -13.22 -14.43 6.31
N LEU A 17 -12.55 -13.35 5.93
CA LEU A 17 -11.29 -13.37 5.20
C LEU A 17 -10.22 -12.69 6.05
N LEU A 18 -9.27 -13.46 6.59
CA LEU A 18 -8.08 -12.93 7.22
C LEU A 18 -7.03 -12.59 6.16
N ILE A 19 -6.71 -11.31 6.04
CA ILE A 19 -5.72 -10.78 5.10
C ILE A 19 -4.43 -10.53 5.88
N LYS A 20 -3.40 -11.32 5.61
CA LYS A 20 -2.09 -11.21 6.28
C LYS A 20 -1.14 -10.38 5.41
N GLN A 21 -0.13 -9.76 6.05
CA GLN A 21 0.92 -9.05 5.32
C GLN A 21 1.65 -9.98 4.35
N TRP A 22 2.03 -9.44 3.19
CA TRP A 22 2.92 -10.11 2.26
C TRP A 22 4.39 -10.04 2.71
N GLY A 23 4.77 -8.96 3.45
CA GLY A 23 6.08 -8.80 4.09
C GLY A 23 7.13 -8.16 3.19
N PHE A 24 6.72 -7.26 2.32
CA PHE A 24 7.58 -6.50 1.43
C PHE A 24 7.45 -4.98 1.64
N GLY A 25 7.59 -4.17 0.58
CA GLY A 25 7.42 -2.72 0.66
C GLY A 25 5.98 -2.31 0.96
N PHE A 26 5.78 -1.20 1.65
CA PHE A 26 4.48 -0.73 2.16
C PHE A 26 3.36 -0.80 1.10
N TRP A 27 3.57 -0.18 -0.05
CA TRP A 27 2.57 -0.18 -1.12
C TRP A 27 2.48 -1.52 -1.87
N SER A 28 3.46 -2.42 -1.73
CA SER A 28 3.31 -3.80 -2.18
C SER A 28 2.35 -4.58 -1.30
N ASP A 29 2.49 -4.43 0.02
CA ASP A 29 1.58 -5.04 0.99
C ASP A 29 0.17 -4.45 0.85
N MET A 30 0.05 -3.13 0.60
CA MET A 30 -1.23 -2.48 0.36
C MET A 30 -1.88 -2.91 -0.97
N GLU A 31 -1.12 -3.19 -2.02
CA GLU A 31 -1.65 -3.74 -3.28
C GLU A 31 -2.25 -5.13 -3.05
N ASP A 32 -1.58 -5.95 -2.24
CA ASP A 32 -2.11 -7.26 -1.84
C ASP A 32 -3.39 -7.13 -0.99
N VAL A 33 -3.42 -6.20 -0.02
CA VAL A 33 -4.65 -5.90 0.75
C VAL A 33 -5.80 -5.52 -0.18
N GLN A 34 -5.57 -4.63 -1.16
CA GLN A 34 -6.61 -4.23 -2.12
C GLN A 34 -7.16 -5.41 -2.91
N SER A 35 -6.29 -6.29 -3.40
CA SER A 35 -6.72 -7.51 -4.10
C SER A 35 -7.55 -8.43 -3.21
N LYS A 36 -7.16 -8.59 -1.94
CA LYS A 36 -7.89 -9.43 -0.98
C LYS A 36 -9.22 -8.81 -0.54
N LEU A 37 -9.32 -7.49 -0.49
CA LEU A 37 -10.60 -6.82 -0.25
C LEU A 37 -11.58 -7.10 -1.40
N LEU A 38 -11.12 -7.13 -2.66
CA LEU A 38 -11.94 -7.60 -3.77
C LEU A 38 -12.31 -9.09 -3.61
N LEU A 39 -11.38 -9.94 -3.18
CA LEU A 39 -11.68 -11.36 -2.90
C LEU A 39 -12.75 -11.50 -1.81
N ALA A 40 -12.72 -10.67 -0.76
CA ALA A 40 -13.73 -10.65 0.28
C ALA A 40 -15.14 -10.33 -0.30
N GLU A 41 -15.21 -9.34 -1.20
CA GLU A 41 -16.47 -9.00 -1.88
C GLU A 41 -16.97 -10.14 -2.78
N ILE A 42 -16.10 -10.72 -3.61
CA ILE A 42 -16.45 -11.84 -4.50
C ILE A 42 -16.97 -13.04 -3.72
N THR A 43 -16.40 -13.30 -2.54
CA THR A 43 -16.75 -14.46 -1.71
C THR A 43 -17.75 -14.15 -0.59
N ASN A 44 -18.24 -12.90 -0.52
CA ASN A 44 -19.17 -12.42 0.51
C ASN A 44 -18.66 -12.71 1.93
N ARG A 45 -17.41 -12.35 2.23
CA ARG A 45 -16.74 -12.56 3.52
C ARG A 45 -16.44 -11.23 4.21
N HIS A 46 -16.46 -11.22 5.54
CA HIS A 46 -16.03 -10.09 6.34
C HIS A 46 -14.49 -9.99 6.32
N PRO A 47 -13.91 -8.94 5.74
CA PRO A 47 -12.46 -8.80 5.68
C PRO A 47 -11.88 -8.33 7.02
N ILE A 48 -10.79 -8.95 7.43
CA ILE A 48 -9.99 -8.53 8.58
C ILE A 48 -8.54 -8.48 8.13
N VAL A 49 -7.92 -7.31 8.18
CA VAL A 49 -6.50 -7.14 7.84
C VAL A 49 -5.67 -7.25 9.10
N PHE A 50 -4.67 -8.11 9.08
CA PHE A 50 -3.76 -8.32 10.19
C PHE A 50 -2.30 -8.31 9.72
N TRP A 51 -1.58 -7.25 10.06
CA TRP A 51 -0.14 -7.16 9.88
C TRP A 51 0.56 -7.41 11.21
N GLY A 52 1.12 -8.60 11.35
CA GLY A 52 1.83 -9.04 12.55
C GLY A 52 3.27 -8.55 12.62
N LYS A 53 4.04 -9.14 13.51
CA LYS A 53 5.44 -8.79 13.79
C LYS A 53 6.39 -8.95 12.58
N GLU A 54 6.04 -9.77 11.62
CA GLU A 54 6.83 -10.01 10.40
C GLU A 54 6.67 -8.89 9.35
N SER A 55 5.76 -7.95 9.58
CA SER A 55 5.67 -6.76 8.73
C SER A 55 6.90 -5.87 8.95
N LEU A 56 7.47 -5.34 7.87
CA LEU A 56 8.54 -4.34 7.92
C LEU A 56 8.11 -3.01 8.57
N TYR A 57 6.82 -2.87 8.81
CA TYR A 57 6.14 -1.69 9.36
C TYR A 57 5.51 -1.99 10.72
N SER A 58 5.96 -3.09 11.34
CA SER A 58 5.45 -3.53 12.64
C SER A 58 5.84 -2.57 13.76
N VAL A 59 4.94 -2.47 14.76
CA VAL A 59 5.14 -1.71 16.00
C VAL A 59 5.39 -2.61 17.20
N GLY A 60 5.42 -3.94 17.01
CA GLY A 60 5.66 -4.92 18.07
C GLY A 60 4.90 -6.24 17.88
N GLU A 61 5.14 -7.19 18.80
CA GLU A 61 4.72 -8.58 18.61
C GLU A 61 3.21 -8.81 18.71
N ASN A 62 2.48 -8.02 19.48
CA ASN A 62 1.08 -8.28 19.83
C ASN A 62 0.09 -7.26 19.23
N PHE A 63 0.51 -6.49 18.22
CA PHE A 63 -0.32 -5.45 17.63
C PHE A 63 -0.63 -5.74 16.17
N ASN A 64 -1.85 -5.39 15.76
CA ASN A 64 -2.18 -5.27 14.35
C ASN A 64 -1.57 -3.98 13.78
N SER A 65 -0.44 -4.11 13.10
CA SER A 65 0.29 -2.95 12.56
C SER A 65 -0.46 -2.22 11.45
N PHE A 66 -1.38 -2.89 10.74
CA PHE A 66 -2.23 -2.24 9.75
C PHE A 66 -3.06 -1.10 10.36
N GLU A 67 -3.65 -1.34 11.54
CA GLU A 67 -4.48 -0.37 12.25
C GLU A 67 -3.69 0.80 12.86
N GLN A 68 -2.36 0.77 12.81
CA GLN A 68 -1.54 1.93 13.14
C GLN A 68 -1.51 2.97 12.02
N TYR A 69 -1.94 2.61 10.81
CA TYR A 69 -1.95 3.46 9.61
C TYR A 69 -3.34 3.76 9.10
N PHE A 70 -4.25 2.79 9.21
CA PHE A 70 -5.58 2.85 8.65
C PHE A 70 -6.63 2.50 9.70
N LEU A 71 -7.84 3.02 9.52
CA LEU A 71 -8.98 2.59 10.33
C LEU A 71 -9.31 1.12 10.06
N PRO A 72 -9.93 0.41 11.02
CA PRO A 72 -10.42 -0.95 10.81
C PRO A 72 -11.28 -1.07 9.54
N ILE A 73 -11.13 -2.17 8.82
CA ILE A 73 -11.84 -2.39 7.55
C ILE A 73 -13.28 -2.84 7.77
N SER A 74 -13.55 -3.52 8.89
CA SER A 74 -14.87 -4.03 9.27
C SER A 74 -15.11 -3.86 10.77
N ASP A 75 -16.32 -4.16 11.22
CA ASP A 75 -16.68 -4.13 12.64
C ASP A 75 -16.11 -5.32 13.44
N PHE A 76 -15.56 -6.30 12.74
CA PHE A 76 -14.92 -7.47 13.35
C PHE A 76 -13.43 -7.23 13.58
N SER A 77 -12.91 -7.88 14.63
CA SER A 77 -11.51 -7.82 15.04
C SER A 77 -10.78 -9.14 14.80
N PRO A 78 -9.45 -9.18 14.84
CA PRO A 78 -8.71 -10.44 14.76
C PRO A 78 -9.10 -11.47 15.83
N SER A 79 -9.56 -11.05 17.03
CA SER A 79 -10.00 -11.96 18.09
C SER A 79 -11.28 -12.73 17.74
N ASP A 80 -12.12 -12.18 16.86
CA ASP A 80 -13.37 -12.82 16.42
C ASP A 80 -13.10 -14.05 15.54
N LEU A 81 -11.89 -14.17 15.00
CA LEU A 81 -11.46 -15.33 14.21
C LEU A 81 -11.06 -16.54 15.09
N ILE A 82 -10.94 -16.38 16.40
CA ILE A 82 -10.50 -17.45 17.31
C ILE A 82 -11.73 -18.18 17.84
N ASN A 83 -12.13 -19.25 17.16
CA ASN A 83 -13.26 -20.08 17.59
C ASN A 83 -13.01 -21.55 17.20
N ASP A 84 -13.01 -22.45 18.18
CA ASP A 84 -12.75 -23.87 17.96
C ASP A 84 -13.86 -24.58 17.15
N GLN A 85 -15.01 -23.93 16.94
CA GLN A 85 -16.10 -24.43 16.10
C GLN A 85 -15.94 -24.00 14.63
N TYR A 86 -15.04 -23.06 14.32
CA TYR A 86 -14.79 -22.61 12.96
C TYR A 86 -13.92 -23.59 12.19
N THR A 87 -14.22 -23.70 10.91
CA THR A 87 -13.37 -24.33 9.93
C THR A 87 -12.42 -23.30 9.32
N TYR A 88 -11.16 -23.69 9.07
CA TYR A 88 -10.13 -22.81 8.54
C TYR A 88 -9.57 -23.33 7.23
N TYR A 89 -9.26 -22.43 6.32
CA TYR A 89 -8.65 -22.75 5.03
C TYR A 89 -7.55 -21.73 4.68
N PRO A 90 -6.40 -22.14 4.15
CA PRO A 90 -5.92 -23.52 3.89
C PRO A 90 -5.87 -24.41 5.14
N PRO A 91 -5.86 -25.77 4.97
CA PRO A 91 -5.96 -26.72 6.09
C PRO A 91 -4.83 -26.66 7.14
N ILE A 92 -3.78 -25.87 6.89
CA ILE A 92 -2.66 -25.64 7.83
C ILE A 92 -3.10 -24.74 9.00
N TRP A 93 -4.16 -23.96 8.83
CA TRP A 93 -4.62 -22.97 9.81
C TRP A 93 -5.68 -23.52 10.76
N ASN A 94 -5.70 -22.99 11.96
CA ASN A 94 -6.69 -23.26 13.01
C ASN A 94 -6.72 -22.11 14.02
N SER A 95 -7.60 -22.15 15.01
CA SER A 95 -7.77 -21.13 16.05
C SER A 95 -6.47 -20.78 16.81
N SER A 96 -5.54 -21.72 16.94
CA SER A 96 -4.30 -21.52 17.70
C SER A 96 -3.13 -20.92 16.90
N ASN A 97 -3.17 -20.97 15.57
CA ASN A 97 -2.01 -20.61 14.73
C ASN A 97 -2.29 -19.58 13.62
N ILE A 98 -3.52 -19.12 13.43
CA ILE A 98 -3.89 -18.22 12.31
C ILE A 98 -3.08 -16.91 12.26
N PHE A 99 -2.52 -16.45 13.38
CA PHE A 99 -1.68 -15.25 13.43
C PHE A 99 -0.18 -15.53 13.32
N GLN A 100 0.21 -16.79 13.22
CA GLN A 100 1.61 -17.18 13.01
C GLN A 100 1.98 -17.04 11.53
N THR A 101 3.28 -16.97 11.25
CA THR A 101 3.80 -17.01 9.88
C THR A 101 3.91 -18.44 9.41
N ASP A 102 3.33 -18.77 8.26
CA ASP A 102 3.54 -20.06 7.62
C ASP A 102 4.95 -20.13 7.03
N PRO A 103 5.78 -21.10 7.44
CA PRO A 103 7.14 -21.28 6.90
C PRO A 103 7.13 -21.63 5.39
N ILE A 104 6.02 -22.16 4.88
CA ILE A 104 5.85 -22.49 3.46
C ILE A 104 4.90 -21.56 2.72
N ARG A 105 4.74 -20.31 3.22
CA ARG A 105 3.81 -19.31 2.67
C ARG A 105 3.96 -19.04 1.15
N PHE A 106 5.12 -19.32 0.57
CA PHE A 106 5.32 -19.19 -0.88
C PHE A 106 4.75 -20.36 -1.69
N SER A 107 4.32 -21.44 -1.04
CA SER A 107 3.61 -22.52 -1.70
C SER A 107 2.21 -22.07 -2.11
N ARG A 108 1.85 -22.28 -3.38
CA ARG A 108 0.51 -21.97 -3.88
C ARG A 108 -0.48 -23.14 -3.72
N VAL A 109 -0.07 -24.22 -3.10
CA VAL A 109 -0.96 -25.35 -2.79
C VAL A 109 -2.07 -24.87 -1.88
N TYR A 110 -3.33 -25.10 -2.28
CA TYR A 110 -4.54 -24.57 -1.62
C TYR A 110 -4.69 -23.04 -1.62
N ARG A 111 -3.83 -22.31 -2.34
CA ARG A 111 -3.79 -20.83 -2.32
C ARG A 111 -4.01 -20.21 -3.71
N ASP A 112 -4.35 -21.01 -4.71
CA ASP A 112 -4.76 -20.50 -6.01
C ASP A 112 -6.16 -19.85 -5.93
N VAL A 113 -6.43 -18.92 -6.82
CA VAL A 113 -7.69 -18.15 -6.81
C VAL A 113 -8.93 -19.04 -6.85
N PRO A 114 -9.03 -20.07 -7.72
CA PRO A 114 -10.17 -20.99 -7.71
C PRO A 114 -10.41 -21.70 -6.36
N SER A 115 -9.33 -22.13 -5.70
CA SER A 115 -9.41 -22.79 -4.39
C SER A 115 -9.93 -21.84 -3.31
N LEU A 116 -9.50 -20.56 -3.35
CA LEU A 116 -9.95 -19.55 -2.40
C LEU A 116 -11.42 -19.16 -2.60
N ILE A 117 -11.85 -19.03 -3.86
CA ILE A 117 -13.22 -18.60 -4.20
C ILE A 117 -14.26 -19.70 -3.88
N ASN A 118 -13.90 -20.97 -4.09
CA ASN A 118 -14.82 -22.09 -3.86
C ASN A 118 -14.73 -22.67 -2.43
N CYS A 119 -14.09 -21.95 -1.51
CA CYS A 119 -13.90 -22.41 -0.13
C CYS A 119 -15.12 -22.08 0.74
N ASP A 120 -15.67 -23.09 1.44
CA ASP A 120 -16.82 -22.95 2.35
C ASP A 120 -16.38 -22.79 3.84
N ALA A 121 -15.07 -22.76 4.13
CA ALA A 121 -14.61 -22.60 5.51
C ALA A 121 -15.08 -21.26 6.12
N ASN A 122 -15.36 -21.25 7.43
CA ASN A 122 -15.71 -20.03 8.15
C ASN A 122 -14.58 -18.97 8.04
N VAL A 123 -13.33 -19.38 8.18
CA VAL A 123 -12.17 -18.48 8.11
C VAL A 123 -11.30 -18.87 6.93
N LEU A 124 -11.27 -18.01 5.92
CA LEU A 124 -10.33 -18.07 4.81
C LEU A 124 -9.11 -17.22 5.17
N VAL A 125 -7.93 -17.82 5.19
CA VAL A 125 -6.67 -17.12 5.46
C VAL A 125 -5.93 -16.85 4.17
N SER A 126 -5.73 -15.61 3.83
CA SER A 126 -4.98 -15.18 2.64
C SER A 126 -3.61 -14.63 3.04
N ASP A 127 -2.59 -15.44 2.82
CA ASP A 127 -1.19 -15.23 3.21
C ASP A 127 -0.21 -15.30 2.03
N VAL A 128 -0.73 -15.33 0.79
CA VAL A 128 0.02 -15.35 -0.47
C VAL A 128 -0.46 -14.21 -1.36
N HIS A 129 0.46 -13.51 -2.00
CA HIS A 129 0.13 -12.40 -2.90
C HIS A 129 -0.66 -12.87 -4.14
N HIS A 130 -1.75 -12.15 -4.42
CA HIS A 130 -2.51 -12.25 -5.66
C HIS A 130 -2.62 -10.87 -6.31
N PHE A 131 -2.38 -10.81 -7.60
CA PHE A 131 -2.58 -9.57 -8.35
C PHE A 131 -4.06 -9.33 -8.63
N MET A 132 -4.47 -8.08 -8.70
CA MET A 132 -5.85 -7.69 -8.95
C MET A 132 -6.41 -8.34 -10.23
N HIS A 133 -5.63 -8.35 -11.32
CA HIS A 133 -6.05 -8.96 -12.59
C HIS A 133 -6.39 -10.47 -12.51
N GLN A 134 -5.90 -11.17 -11.48
CA GLN A 134 -6.24 -12.59 -11.27
C GLN A 134 -7.65 -12.77 -10.67
N LEU A 135 -8.17 -11.73 -10.02
CA LEU A 135 -9.49 -11.73 -9.37
C LEU A 135 -10.58 -11.10 -10.23
N ILE A 136 -10.25 -10.14 -11.08
CA ILE A 136 -11.21 -9.46 -11.98
C ILE A 136 -12.10 -10.44 -12.77
N PRO A 137 -11.59 -11.55 -13.34
CA PRO A 137 -12.45 -12.50 -14.07
C PRO A 137 -13.53 -13.19 -13.22
N TRP A 138 -13.48 -13.07 -11.90
CA TRP A 138 -14.43 -13.64 -10.96
C TRP A 138 -15.50 -12.65 -10.47
N ILE A 139 -15.40 -11.39 -10.89
CA ILE A 139 -16.41 -10.36 -10.57
C ILE A 139 -17.71 -10.70 -11.31
N LYS A 140 -18.80 -10.80 -10.56
CA LYS A 140 -20.14 -11.09 -11.12
C LYS A 140 -20.75 -9.83 -11.75
N GLU A 141 -21.71 -10.00 -12.65
CA GLU A 141 -22.36 -8.91 -13.38
C GLU A 141 -23.10 -7.90 -12.48
N ASP A 142 -23.60 -8.34 -11.34
CA ASP A 142 -24.30 -7.51 -10.35
C ASP A 142 -23.35 -6.74 -9.41
N HIS A 143 -22.05 -6.99 -9.47
CA HIS A 143 -21.06 -6.34 -8.62
C HIS A 143 -20.69 -4.94 -9.14
N PRO A 144 -20.58 -3.91 -8.27
CA PRO A 144 -20.26 -2.53 -8.70
C PRO A 144 -18.96 -2.36 -9.50
N ALA A 145 -18.01 -3.28 -9.33
CA ALA A 145 -16.74 -3.26 -10.06
C ALA A 145 -16.76 -4.07 -11.37
N TYR A 146 -17.89 -4.64 -11.77
CA TYR A 146 -17.99 -5.40 -13.02
C TYR A 146 -17.71 -4.53 -14.23
N GLY A 147 -16.86 -4.99 -15.13
CA GLY A 147 -16.50 -4.30 -16.36
C GLY A 147 -15.52 -3.12 -16.19
N LEU A 148 -15.09 -2.81 -14.97
CA LEU A 148 -14.06 -1.80 -14.72
C LEU A 148 -12.68 -2.32 -15.13
N SER A 149 -11.81 -1.41 -15.56
CA SER A 149 -10.37 -1.69 -15.72
C SER A 149 -9.69 -2.00 -14.39
N GLU A 150 -8.53 -2.65 -14.41
CA GLU A 150 -7.75 -2.97 -13.19
C GLU A 150 -7.51 -1.74 -12.31
N GLU A 151 -7.13 -0.61 -12.90
CA GLU A 151 -6.89 0.64 -12.19
C GLU A 151 -8.17 1.23 -11.58
N GLU A 152 -9.32 1.09 -12.23
CA GLU A 152 -10.61 1.52 -11.69
C GLU A 152 -11.07 0.60 -10.55
N VAL A 153 -10.81 -0.70 -10.64
CA VAL A 153 -11.09 -1.65 -9.53
C VAL A 153 -10.25 -1.29 -8.32
N HIS A 154 -8.95 -1.01 -8.49
CA HIS A 154 -8.11 -0.53 -7.39
C HIS A 154 -8.67 0.74 -6.74
N ARG A 155 -9.07 1.75 -7.53
CA ARG A 155 -9.70 2.98 -7.01
C ARG A 155 -11.01 2.70 -6.28
N TYR A 156 -11.86 1.83 -6.82
CA TYR A 156 -13.10 1.43 -6.16
C TYR A 156 -12.82 0.85 -4.77
N ILE A 157 -11.91 -0.09 -4.65
CA ILE A 157 -11.53 -0.73 -3.38
C ILE A 157 -10.92 0.28 -2.41
N ILE A 158 -9.99 1.12 -2.87
CA ILE A 158 -9.37 2.17 -2.03
C ILE A 158 -10.45 3.12 -1.49
N ASN A 159 -11.32 3.63 -2.35
CA ASN A 159 -12.36 4.57 -1.96
C ASN A 159 -13.40 3.96 -1.01
N LYS A 160 -13.63 2.67 -1.07
CA LYS A 160 -14.58 1.97 -0.20
C LYS A 160 -13.98 1.69 1.17
N TYR A 161 -12.74 1.21 1.24
CA TYR A 161 -12.20 0.60 2.46
C TYR A 161 -11.04 1.37 3.11
N ILE A 162 -10.21 2.08 2.36
CA ILE A 162 -8.97 2.62 2.90
C ILE A 162 -9.18 4.01 3.46
N ARG A 163 -9.03 4.16 4.77
CA ARG A 163 -9.13 5.44 5.51
C ARG A 163 -7.94 5.55 6.44
N LEU A 164 -7.21 6.65 6.34
CA LEU A 164 -6.08 6.93 7.22
C LEU A 164 -6.49 7.10 8.67
N GLN A 165 -5.60 6.76 9.59
CA GLN A 165 -5.72 7.19 10.97
C GLN A 165 -5.69 8.72 11.04
N PRO A 166 -6.50 9.34 11.94
CA PRO A 166 -6.64 10.80 12.02
C PRO A 166 -5.32 11.54 12.29
N ASP A 167 -4.41 10.98 13.09
CA ASP A 167 -3.12 11.58 13.39
C ASP A 167 -2.24 11.68 12.12
N ILE A 168 -2.26 10.65 11.26
CA ILE A 168 -1.53 10.64 9.99
C ILE A 168 -2.16 11.61 8.99
N ALA A 169 -3.49 11.63 8.89
CA ALA A 169 -4.19 12.56 8.02
C ALA A 169 -3.89 14.02 8.41
N ASN A 170 -3.88 14.33 9.72
CA ASN A 170 -3.55 15.65 10.24
C ASN A 170 -2.09 16.03 9.93
N GLU A 171 -1.11 15.11 10.08
CA GLU A 171 0.31 15.37 9.73
C GLU A 171 0.48 15.71 8.24
N ILE A 172 -0.28 15.04 7.36
CA ILE A 172 -0.28 15.32 5.92
C ILE A 172 -0.87 16.69 5.64
N ASP A 173 -2.02 17.01 6.24
CA ASP A 173 -2.71 18.28 6.02
C ASP A 173 -1.90 19.48 6.57
N GLU A 174 -1.28 19.33 7.74
CA GLU A 174 -0.40 20.33 8.32
C GLU A 174 0.77 20.66 7.39
N PHE A 175 1.45 19.63 6.86
CA PHE A 175 2.53 19.83 5.92
C PHE A 175 2.05 20.51 4.64
N TYR A 176 0.92 20.07 4.08
CA TYR A 176 0.34 20.65 2.88
C TYR A 176 0.02 22.15 3.08
N TYR A 177 -0.68 22.50 4.14
CA TYR A 177 -1.06 23.89 4.42
C TYR A 177 0.13 24.80 4.77
N THR A 178 1.20 24.23 5.31
CA THR A 178 2.41 24.98 5.69
C THR A 178 3.36 25.20 4.51
N HIS A 179 3.49 24.20 3.62
CA HIS A 179 4.59 24.17 2.63
C HIS A 179 4.14 24.11 1.17
N MET A 180 2.88 23.78 0.89
CA MET A 180 2.40 23.47 -0.46
C MET A 180 1.24 24.37 -0.91
N GLN A 181 1.20 25.62 -0.45
CA GLN A 181 0.15 26.57 -0.83
C GLN A 181 0.45 27.34 -2.12
N THR A 182 1.58 27.05 -2.76
CA THR A 182 1.96 27.59 -4.07
C THR A 182 1.46 26.67 -5.16
N SER A 183 0.96 27.22 -6.26
CA SER A 183 0.46 26.46 -7.40
C SER A 183 1.02 27.04 -8.70
N PRO A 184 1.30 26.22 -9.70
CA PRO A 184 1.18 24.76 -9.74
C PRO A 184 2.33 24.01 -9.05
N ILE A 185 2.08 22.77 -8.63
CA ILE A 185 3.12 21.89 -8.05
C ILE A 185 3.24 20.62 -8.90
N LEU A 186 4.48 20.34 -9.30
CA LEU A 186 4.86 19.09 -9.94
C LEU A 186 5.37 18.09 -8.90
N ALA A 187 4.66 17.01 -8.66
CA ALA A 187 5.20 15.91 -7.88
C ALA A 187 6.12 15.03 -8.73
N VAL A 188 7.28 14.69 -8.19
CA VAL A 188 8.29 13.85 -8.86
C VAL A 188 8.72 12.73 -7.92
N HIS A 189 8.48 11.48 -8.31
CA HIS A 189 8.90 10.33 -7.54
C HIS A 189 10.12 9.66 -8.19
N VAL A 190 11.27 9.81 -7.56
CA VAL A 190 12.53 9.18 -7.96
C VAL A 190 12.87 8.03 -7.02
N ARG A 191 12.63 6.81 -7.47
CA ARG A 191 13.00 5.60 -6.75
C ARG A 191 14.45 5.23 -7.09
N ALA A 192 15.32 5.15 -6.08
CA ALA A 192 16.74 4.87 -6.25
C ALA A 192 17.23 3.79 -5.23
N GLY A 193 18.44 3.88 -4.72
CA GLY A 193 18.98 2.97 -3.71
C GLY A 193 19.02 1.52 -4.20
N VAL A 194 18.52 0.60 -3.39
CA VAL A 194 18.52 -0.86 -3.66
C VAL A 194 17.91 -1.22 -5.01
N LYS A 195 16.91 -0.43 -5.47
CA LYS A 195 16.22 -0.66 -6.75
C LYS A 195 17.13 -0.55 -7.98
N LEU A 196 18.21 0.21 -7.89
CA LEU A 196 19.19 0.31 -8.98
C LEU A 196 19.87 -1.03 -9.31
N ASN A 197 19.83 -1.98 -8.37
CA ASN A 197 20.39 -3.33 -8.55
C ASN A 197 19.38 -4.33 -9.10
N GLU A 198 18.08 -4.00 -9.08
CA GLU A 198 17.05 -4.91 -9.56
C GLU A 198 16.96 -4.98 -11.09
N HIS A 199 17.30 -3.87 -11.76
CA HIS A 199 17.27 -3.82 -13.23
C HIS A 199 18.29 -2.82 -13.79
N PRO A 200 19.08 -3.18 -14.81
CA PRO A 200 20.13 -2.34 -15.37
C PRO A 200 19.62 -1.00 -15.93
N ASN A 201 18.38 -0.98 -16.45
CA ASN A 201 17.79 0.21 -17.10
C ASN A 201 17.24 1.25 -16.10
N TRP A 202 17.28 1.00 -14.79
CA TRP A 202 16.84 1.97 -13.78
C TRP A 202 17.58 3.31 -13.87
N ARG A 203 18.90 3.27 -14.06
CA ARG A 203 19.73 4.48 -14.18
C ARG A 203 19.37 5.31 -15.41
N GLU A 204 19.05 4.66 -16.52
CA GLU A 204 18.63 5.33 -17.76
C GLU A 204 17.28 6.05 -17.55
N VAL A 205 16.32 5.38 -16.92
CA VAL A 205 15.02 5.98 -16.59
C VAL A 205 15.17 7.18 -15.66
N ILE A 206 16.00 7.07 -14.60
CA ILE A 206 16.29 8.18 -13.70
C ILE A 206 16.90 9.36 -14.49
N GLY A 207 17.76 9.10 -15.45
CA GLY A 207 18.37 10.13 -16.31
C GLY A 207 17.36 10.93 -17.19
N GLN A 208 16.14 10.42 -17.37
CA GLN A 208 15.10 11.11 -18.13
C GLN A 208 14.32 12.15 -17.32
N TYR A 209 14.31 12.03 -15.98
CA TYR A 209 13.53 12.94 -15.12
C TYR A 209 13.88 14.42 -15.31
N PRO A 210 15.16 14.85 -15.35
CA PRO A 210 15.49 16.26 -15.52
C PRO A 210 14.94 16.86 -16.83
N TYR A 211 14.92 16.09 -17.92
CA TYR A 211 14.34 16.56 -19.18
C TYR A 211 12.85 16.84 -19.02
N GLU A 212 12.08 15.90 -18.50
CA GLU A 212 10.63 16.05 -18.34
C GLU A 212 10.25 17.16 -17.34
N ILE A 213 11.00 17.27 -16.26
CA ILE A 213 10.83 18.35 -15.26
C ILE A 213 11.06 19.71 -15.94
N ASN A 214 12.14 19.86 -16.69
CA ASN A 214 12.47 21.11 -17.36
C ASN A 214 11.45 21.48 -18.44
N GLU A 215 10.93 20.50 -19.19
CA GLU A 215 9.83 20.76 -20.15
C GLU A 215 8.56 21.22 -19.44
N TYR A 216 8.22 20.64 -18.28
CA TYR A 216 7.09 21.11 -17.49
C TYR A 216 7.31 22.54 -16.97
N LEU A 217 8.49 22.85 -16.42
CA LEU A 217 8.82 24.16 -15.88
C LEU A 217 8.85 25.27 -16.96
N LYS A 218 9.24 24.97 -18.20
CA LYS A 218 9.16 25.93 -19.32
C LYS A 218 7.72 26.41 -19.55
N ASN A 219 6.76 25.49 -19.43
CA ASN A 219 5.35 25.79 -19.62
C ASN A 219 4.66 26.33 -18.35
N ASN A 220 5.30 26.17 -17.20
CA ASN A 220 4.80 26.56 -15.87
C ASN A 220 5.93 27.23 -15.07
N PRO A 221 6.36 28.46 -15.42
CA PRO A 221 7.54 29.11 -14.81
C PRO A 221 7.43 29.41 -13.31
N SER A 222 6.21 29.46 -12.77
CA SER A 222 5.95 29.68 -11.34
C SER A 222 5.80 28.35 -10.55
N ALA A 223 5.95 27.19 -11.21
CA ALA A 223 5.73 25.92 -10.57
C ALA A 223 6.81 25.58 -9.53
N HIS A 224 6.39 24.87 -8.51
CA HIS A 224 7.28 24.22 -7.55
C HIS A 224 7.37 22.72 -7.84
N ILE A 225 8.41 22.08 -7.32
CA ILE A 225 8.62 20.64 -7.43
C ILE A 225 8.48 20.02 -6.05
N PHE A 226 7.58 19.05 -5.88
CA PHE A 226 7.51 18.21 -4.69
C PHE A 226 8.23 16.89 -4.98
N LEU A 227 9.36 16.66 -4.30
CA LEU A 227 10.20 15.47 -4.52
C LEU A 227 9.88 14.37 -3.52
N LEU A 228 9.53 13.19 -4.04
CA LEU A 228 9.47 11.93 -3.32
C LEU A 228 10.70 11.10 -3.67
N THR A 229 11.51 10.77 -2.69
CA THR A 229 12.65 9.84 -2.86
C THR A 229 13.05 9.24 -1.53
N ASP A 230 13.55 8.03 -1.55
CA ASP A 230 14.14 7.33 -0.40
C ASP A 230 15.66 7.46 -0.33
N ASP A 231 16.26 8.16 -1.29
CA ASP A 231 17.72 8.30 -1.45
C ASP A 231 18.19 9.72 -1.16
N GLU A 232 19.12 9.84 -0.22
CA GLU A 232 19.70 11.12 0.19
C GLU A 232 20.52 11.80 -0.93
N ALA A 233 21.27 11.01 -1.72
CA ALA A 233 22.06 11.55 -2.82
C ALA A 233 21.16 12.15 -3.92
N VAL A 234 20.00 11.54 -4.18
CA VAL A 234 19.00 12.09 -5.10
C VAL A 234 18.46 13.41 -4.56
N LEU A 235 18.11 13.48 -3.27
CA LEU A 235 17.65 14.74 -2.67
C LEU A 235 18.69 15.85 -2.79
N GLU A 236 19.95 15.59 -2.48
CA GLU A 236 21.02 16.59 -2.58
C GLU A 236 21.23 17.05 -4.03
N GLN A 237 21.16 16.14 -5.00
CA GLN A 237 21.20 16.50 -6.41
C GLN A 237 20.04 17.42 -6.82
N PHE A 238 18.82 17.12 -6.38
CA PHE A 238 17.65 17.96 -6.66
C PHE A 238 17.73 19.33 -5.99
N LYS A 239 18.26 19.43 -4.76
CA LYS A 239 18.54 20.71 -4.10
C LYS A 239 19.49 21.59 -4.92
N GLN A 240 20.55 21.00 -5.47
CA GLN A 240 21.50 21.72 -6.32
C GLN A 240 20.87 22.20 -7.64
N MET A 241 20.00 21.39 -8.27
CA MET A 241 19.41 21.71 -9.56
C MET A 241 18.24 22.69 -9.45
N TYR A 242 17.41 22.57 -8.42
CA TYR A 242 16.10 23.27 -8.38
C TYR A 242 15.99 24.28 -7.21
N GLY A 243 16.88 24.23 -6.23
CA GLY A 243 16.98 25.26 -5.19
C GLY A 243 15.65 25.60 -4.50
N ASN A 244 15.26 26.86 -4.58
CA ASN A 244 14.11 27.41 -3.83
C ASN A 244 12.75 26.90 -4.29
N ILE A 245 12.64 26.33 -5.49
CA ILE A 245 11.37 25.77 -5.99
C ILE A 245 11.15 24.32 -5.56
N LEU A 246 12.15 23.72 -4.86
CA LEU A 246 12.06 22.33 -4.40
C LEU A 246 11.38 22.26 -3.03
N ILE A 247 10.33 21.45 -2.94
CA ILE A 247 9.62 21.09 -1.72
C ILE A 247 9.90 19.59 -1.46
N TYR A 248 10.17 19.23 -0.23
CA TYR A 248 10.36 17.85 0.21
C TYR A 248 10.03 17.74 1.70
N THR A 249 9.66 16.55 2.14
CA THR A 249 9.37 16.26 3.55
C THR A 249 10.67 16.00 4.33
N ASP A 250 10.54 15.96 5.64
CA ASP A 250 11.60 15.61 6.59
C ASP A 250 11.80 14.08 6.75
N CYS A 251 11.25 13.29 5.83
CA CYS A 251 11.36 11.83 5.85
C CYS A 251 12.82 11.37 5.86
N THR A 252 13.07 10.27 6.56
CA THR A 252 14.40 9.66 6.64
C THR A 252 14.83 9.11 5.28
N ARG A 253 15.95 9.58 4.77
CA ARG A 253 16.55 9.15 3.49
C ARG A 253 17.94 8.59 3.72
N LYS A 254 18.27 7.54 2.99
CA LYS A 254 19.63 6.95 3.06
C LYS A 254 20.03 6.40 1.70
N THR A 255 21.22 6.74 1.25
CA THR A 255 21.81 6.15 0.06
C THR A 255 22.38 4.78 0.39
N ILE A 256 21.56 3.73 0.23
CA ILE A 256 21.92 2.35 0.54
C ILE A 256 21.57 1.46 -0.66
N TYR A 257 22.55 0.68 -1.10
CA TYR A 257 22.42 -0.26 -2.22
C TYR A 257 22.32 -1.73 -1.78
N ASP A 258 22.59 -2.02 -0.51
CA ASP A 258 22.48 -3.35 0.08
C ASP A 258 21.11 -3.50 0.78
N LEU A 259 20.39 -4.59 0.46
CA LEU A 259 19.04 -4.82 0.99
C LEU A 259 19.04 -5.06 2.50
N GLU A 260 19.99 -5.82 3.02
CA GLU A 260 20.05 -6.15 4.45
C GLU A 260 20.35 -4.89 5.28
N LEU A 261 21.28 -4.06 4.82
CA LEU A 261 21.57 -2.77 5.44
C LEU A 261 20.37 -1.82 5.36
N CYS A 262 19.66 -1.82 4.22
CA CYS A 262 18.44 -1.02 4.06
C CYS A 262 17.37 -1.42 5.07
N LEU A 263 17.13 -2.71 5.28
CA LEU A 263 16.16 -3.18 6.27
C LEU A 263 16.52 -2.78 7.70
N LYS A 264 17.81 -2.82 8.06
CA LYS A 264 18.32 -2.43 9.38
C LYS A 264 18.39 -0.92 9.61
N ALA A 265 18.40 -0.13 8.54
CA ALA A 265 18.58 1.32 8.61
C ALA A 265 17.40 2.10 9.19
N PHE A 266 16.22 1.47 9.27
CA PHE A 266 14.96 2.07 9.72
C PHE A 266 14.37 1.26 10.87
N PRO A 267 14.84 1.46 12.11
CA PRO A 267 14.42 0.66 13.26
C PRO A 267 12.98 0.93 13.71
N ASP A 268 12.44 2.11 13.44
CA ASP A 268 11.04 2.46 13.72
C ASP A 268 10.16 2.14 12.50
N GLY A 269 9.56 0.97 12.52
CA GLY A 269 8.67 0.50 11.45
C GLY A 269 7.45 1.39 11.27
N ARG A 270 6.86 1.92 12.38
CA ARG A 270 5.70 2.79 12.30
C ARG A 270 6.05 4.13 11.62
N ARG A 271 7.12 4.78 12.07
CA ARG A 271 7.55 6.06 11.46
C ARG A 271 7.86 5.90 9.99
N LYS A 272 8.57 4.83 9.62
CA LYS A 272 8.85 4.48 8.22
C LYS A 272 7.57 4.37 7.38
N GLY A 273 6.54 3.69 7.89
CA GLY A 273 5.25 3.59 7.20
C GLY A 273 4.56 4.94 7.05
N ILE A 274 4.54 5.77 8.10
CA ILE A 274 3.96 7.12 8.07
C ILE A 274 4.67 8.00 7.03
N GLU A 275 6.00 7.97 6.97
CA GLU A 275 6.79 8.75 6.00
C GLU A 275 6.44 8.38 4.55
N ILE A 276 6.29 7.08 4.25
CA ILE A 276 5.88 6.60 2.92
C ILE A 276 4.45 7.04 2.59
N ILE A 277 3.52 6.94 3.55
CA ILE A 277 2.13 7.39 3.38
C ILE A 277 2.10 8.90 3.13
N LYS A 278 2.78 9.68 3.97
CA LYS A 278 2.84 11.15 3.90
C LYS A 278 3.29 11.62 2.51
N ASP A 279 4.43 11.14 2.04
CA ASP A 279 4.94 11.48 0.71
C ASP A 279 3.94 11.12 -0.40
N THR A 280 3.35 9.91 -0.33
CA THR A 280 2.40 9.43 -1.34
C THR A 280 1.12 10.29 -1.40
N TYR A 281 0.52 10.59 -0.24
CA TYR A 281 -0.70 11.39 -0.18
C TYR A 281 -0.47 12.86 -0.51
N LEU A 282 0.69 13.42 -0.16
CA LEU A 282 1.09 14.77 -0.58
C LEU A 282 1.26 14.86 -2.10
N ALA A 283 1.84 13.84 -2.74
CA ALA A 283 1.91 13.77 -4.20
C ALA A 283 0.52 13.81 -4.86
N CYS A 284 -0.48 13.18 -4.23
CA CYS A 284 -1.86 13.23 -4.72
C CYS A 284 -2.50 14.64 -4.62
N LYS A 285 -1.96 15.54 -3.78
CA LYS A 285 -2.41 16.94 -3.68
C LYS A 285 -1.78 17.86 -4.74
N CYS A 286 -0.80 17.38 -5.51
CA CYS A 286 -0.11 18.14 -6.56
C CYS A 286 -0.92 18.22 -7.87
N ASP A 287 -0.53 19.15 -8.76
CA ASP A 287 -1.24 19.41 -10.03
C ASP A 287 -0.78 18.52 -11.18
N TYR A 288 0.46 18.05 -11.12
CA TYR A 288 1.06 17.16 -12.11
C TYR A 288 1.94 16.12 -11.40
N TYR A 289 2.09 14.95 -11.98
CA TYR A 289 2.89 13.86 -11.42
C TYR A 289 3.82 13.22 -12.46
N ILE A 290 5.08 13.02 -12.07
CA ILE A 290 6.05 12.20 -12.82
C ILE A 290 6.53 11.05 -11.92
N GLY A 291 6.38 9.82 -12.39
CA GLY A 291 6.79 8.61 -11.68
C GLY A 291 7.19 7.47 -12.58
N ASN A 292 7.19 6.26 -12.04
CA ASN A 292 7.63 5.05 -12.74
C ASN A 292 6.70 3.86 -12.39
N TRP A 293 6.20 3.16 -13.40
CA TRP A 293 5.29 2.01 -13.24
C TRP A 293 5.90 0.84 -12.46
N SER A 294 7.22 0.70 -12.45
CA SER A 294 7.90 -0.36 -11.70
C SER A 294 8.00 -0.06 -10.18
N SER A 295 7.51 1.11 -9.74
CA SER A 295 7.47 1.47 -8.32
C SER A 295 6.06 1.42 -7.76
N ASN A 296 5.87 0.66 -6.67
CA ASN A 296 4.59 0.56 -5.98
C ASN A 296 4.11 1.91 -5.41
N VAL A 297 5.02 2.82 -5.01
CA VAL A 297 4.67 4.20 -4.61
C VAL A 297 4.04 4.94 -5.78
N SER A 298 4.65 4.89 -6.97
CA SER A 298 4.08 5.55 -8.15
C SER A 298 2.72 4.97 -8.56
N ARG A 299 2.56 3.65 -8.49
CA ARG A 299 1.26 3.00 -8.72
C ARG A 299 0.23 3.43 -7.68
N ALA A 300 0.62 3.56 -6.41
CA ALA A 300 -0.27 4.05 -5.37
C ALA A 300 -0.74 5.49 -5.65
N VAL A 301 0.16 6.39 -6.05
CA VAL A 301 -0.21 7.77 -6.44
C VAL A 301 -1.18 7.79 -7.62
N SER A 302 -0.98 6.93 -8.62
CA SER A 302 -1.90 6.85 -9.78
C SER A 302 -3.28 6.31 -9.43
N ARG A 303 -3.40 5.51 -8.37
CA ARG A 303 -4.64 4.87 -7.89
C ARG A 303 -5.39 5.69 -6.85
N LEU A 304 -4.68 6.41 -5.99
CA LEU A 304 -5.27 7.23 -4.92
C LEU A 304 -5.95 8.50 -5.44
N LYS A 305 -5.56 8.99 -6.61
CA LYS A 305 -6.16 10.15 -7.27
C LYS A 305 -6.53 9.80 -8.71
N THR A 306 -7.69 10.25 -9.16
CA THR A 306 -8.05 10.23 -10.58
C THR A 306 -7.33 11.38 -11.26
N TRP A 307 -6.31 11.05 -12.06
CA TRP A 307 -5.54 12.00 -12.83
C TRP A 307 -6.17 12.20 -14.21
N GLU A 308 -6.14 13.43 -14.71
CA GLU A 308 -6.35 13.69 -16.13
C GLU A 308 -5.15 13.14 -16.92
N ASP A 309 -5.38 12.60 -18.12
CA ASP A 309 -4.34 11.92 -18.92
C ASP A 309 -3.08 12.78 -19.15
N ASN A 310 -3.26 14.10 -19.28
CA ASN A 310 -2.18 15.06 -19.49
C ASN A 310 -1.54 15.57 -18.18
N LYS A 311 -1.98 15.09 -17.01
CA LYS A 311 -1.48 15.48 -15.67
C LYS A 311 -0.63 14.43 -14.98
N ILE A 312 -0.44 13.29 -15.62
CA ILE A 312 0.38 12.21 -15.09
C ILE A 312 1.31 11.65 -16.17
N LYS A 313 2.59 11.50 -15.84
CA LYS A 313 3.56 10.82 -16.68
C LYS A 313 4.22 9.69 -15.92
N MET A 314 4.14 8.49 -16.47
CA MET A 314 4.69 7.28 -15.88
C MET A 314 5.71 6.66 -16.82
N PHE A 315 6.97 6.66 -16.42
CA PHE A 315 8.02 5.93 -17.13
C PHE A 315 7.79 4.42 -17.06
N ILE A 316 8.15 3.72 -18.11
CA ILE A 316 8.11 2.26 -18.18
C ILE A 316 9.55 1.77 -18.34
N ILE A 317 9.96 0.85 -17.48
CA ILE A 317 11.19 0.09 -17.69
C ILE A 317 10.83 -1.04 -18.63
N ILE A 318 11.36 -0.99 -19.85
CA ILE A 318 11.23 -2.10 -20.80
C ILE A 318 12.21 -3.18 -20.34
N ILE A 319 11.67 -4.32 -19.93
CA ILE A 319 12.39 -5.50 -19.45
C ILE A 319 12.79 -6.38 -20.62
#